data_cb1fb3f55230dbbed8b277578491da83
#
_entry.id   cb1fb3f55230dbbed8b277578491da83
#
_cell.length_a   1.000
_cell.length_b   1.000
_cell.length_c   1.000
_cell.angle_alpha   90.00
_cell.angle_beta   90.00
_cell.angle_gamma   90.00
#
_symmetry.space_group_name_H-M   'P 1'
#
loop_
_entity.id
_entity.type
_entity.pdbx_description
1 polymer ?
#
loop_
_entity_poly.entity_id
_entity_poly.type
_entity_poly.pdbx_seq_one_letter_code
_entity_poly.pdbx_strand_id
1 'polypeptide(L)' 'MTIAGIPLQPIRRGKPAVIREANGCRQTTPVLWVDQLSSTEVTFETQNTVYHLRVMAVLRGKEAHRS' A
#
# COMPACT_ATOMS: atom_id res chain seq x y z
N MET A 1 0.86 -7.84 9.92
CA MET A 1 2.13 -7.74 9.17
C MET A 1 2.33 -6.31 8.75
N THR A 2 3.50 -5.78 9.02
CA THR A 2 3.83 -4.41 8.62
C THR A 2 4.68 -4.46 7.36
N ILE A 3 4.25 -3.73 6.34
CA ILE A 3 4.97 -3.63 5.08
C ILE A 3 5.12 -2.17 4.69
N ALA A 4 6.06 -1.89 3.83
CA ALA A 4 6.28 -0.55 3.31
C ALA A 4 6.41 -0.62 1.81
N GLY A 5 5.75 0.26 1.10
CA GLY A 5 5.79 0.24 -0.34
C GLY A 5 4.81 1.22 -0.96
N ILE A 6 4.60 1.04 -2.25
CA ILE A 6 3.73 1.93 -3.03
C ILE A 6 2.66 1.08 -3.68
N PRO A 7 1.38 1.33 -3.36
CA PRO A 7 0.30 0.62 -4.05
C PRO A 7 0.33 0.99 -5.53
N LEU A 8 0.32 0.00 -6.38
CA LEU A 8 0.31 0.22 -7.82
C LEU A 8 -1.07 0.52 -8.36
N GLN A 9 -2.08 0.31 -7.53
CA GLN A 9 -3.46 0.64 -7.82
C GLN A 9 -4.17 0.89 -6.49
N PRO A 10 -5.31 1.56 -6.48
CA PRO A 10 -6.03 1.78 -5.23
C PRO A 10 -6.35 0.46 -4.55
N ILE A 11 -6.15 0.41 -3.23
CA ILE A 11 -6.49 -0.76 -2.44
C ILE A 11 -7.98 -0.73 -2.20
N ARG A 12 -8.68 -1.76 -2.69
CA ARG A 12 -10.15 -1.79 -2.65
C ARG A 12 -10.63 -3.16 -2.19
N ARG A 13 -11.73 -3.14 -1.47
CA ARG A 13 -12.38 -4.37 -1.08
C ARG A 13 -12.77 -5.17 -2.33
N GLY A 14 -12.52 -6.46 -2.28
CA GLY A 14 -12.85 -7.36 -3.37
C GLY A 14 -11.78 -7.50 -4.44
N LYS A 15 -10.70 -6.73 -4.33
CA LYS A 15 -9.60 -6.77 -5.29
C LYS A 15 -8.31 -7.10 -4.58
N PRO A 16 -7.40 -7.84 -5.23
CA PRO A 16 -6.06 -8.03 -4.66
C PRO A 16 -5.35 -6.69 -4.52
N ALA A 17 -4.58 -6.56 -3.45
CA ALA A 17 -3.68 -5.42 -3.32
C ALA A 17 -2.38 -5.75 -4.02
N VAL A 18 -1.87 -4.79 -4.79
CA VAL A 18 -0.61 -4.93 -5.50
C VAL A 18 0.31 -3.81 -5.02
N ILE A 19 1.39 -4.18 -4.37
CA ILE A 19 2.25 -3.22 -3.69
C ILE A 19 3.68 -3.43 -4.14
N ARG A 20 4.29 -2.34 -4.59
CA ARG A 20 5.69 -2.36 -4.95
C ARG A 20 6.52 -2.10 -3.70
N GLU A 21 7.32 -3.09 -3.33
CA GLU A 21 8.21 -3.00 -2.19
C GLU A 21 9.65 -2.92 -2.67
N ALA A 22 10.58 -2.70 -1.74
CA ALA A 22 11.99 -2.59 -2.09
C ALA A 22 12.52 -3.82 -2.82
N ASN A 23 11.99 -4.99 -2.47
CA ASN A 23 12.49 -6.26 -3.03
C ASN A 23 11.62 -6.82 -4.15
N GLY A 24 10.66 -6.05 -4.61
CA GLY A 24 9.79 -6.53 -5.69
C GLY A 24 8.34 -6.19 -5.43
N CYS A 25 7.44 -6.83 -6.16
CA CYS A 25 6.02 -6.57 -6.02
C CYS A 25 5.36 -7.66 -5.19
N ARG A 26 4.46 -7.24 -4.31
CA ARG A 26 3.63 -8.15 -3.54
C ARG A 26 2.21 -8.06 -4.07
N GLN A 27 1.63 -9.21 -4.35
CA GLN A 27 0.23 -9.29 -4.70
C GLN A 27 -0.48 -10.15 -3.67
N THR A 28 -1.58 -9.64 -3.11
CA THR A 28 -2.32 -10.35 -2.08
C THR A 28 -3.53 -11.06 -2.67
N THR A 29 -4.18 -11.87 -1.86
CA THR A 29 -5.54 -12.31 -2.15
C THR A 29 -6.48 -11.10 -2.03
N PRO A 30 -7.74 -11.22 -2.49
CA PRO A 30 -8.64 -10.07 -2.45
C PRO A 30 -8.79 -9.48 -1.05
N VAL A 31 -8.82 -8.17 -1.01
CA VAL A 31 -8.95 -7.41 0.22
C VAL A 31 -10.37 -7.55 0.76
N LEU A 32 -10.50 -7.86 2.04
CA LEU A 32 -11.79 -7.99 2.71
C LEU A 32 -12.30 -6.66 3.25
N TRP A 33 -11.39 -5.84 3.77
CA TRP A 33 -11.69 -4.48 4.18
C TRP A 33 -10.42 -3.66 4.16
N VAL A 34 -10.58 -2.35 4.11
CA VAL A 34 -9.47 -1.41 4.10
C VAL A 34 -9.84 -0.19 4.92
N ASP A 35 -8.86 0.33 5.67
CA ASP A 35 -9.02 1.51 6.49
C ASP A 35 -7.84 2.44 6.22
N GLN A 36 -8.13 3.60 5.67
CA GLN A 36 -7.12 4.60 5.36
C GLN A 36 -6.91 5.46 6.60
N LEU A 37 -5.81 5.23 7.30
CA LEU A 37 -5.55 5.94 8.56
C LEU A 37 -5.01 7.34 8.32
N SER A 38 -4.23 7.51 7.26
CA SER A 38 -3.67 8.80 6.89
C SER A 38 -3.25 8.72 5.43
N SER A 39 -2.64 9.78 4.93
CA SER A 39 -2.15 9.76 3.56
C SER A 39 -1.00 8.76 3.38
N THR A 40 -0.38 8.33 4.47
CA THR A 40 0.79 7.46 4.40
C THR A 40 0.59 6.13 5.13
N GLU A 41 -0.59 5.89 5.69
CA GLU A 41 -0.82 4.65 6.44
C GLU A 41 -2.18 4.07 6.10
N VAL A 42 -2.15 2.81 5.71
CA VAL A 42 -3.35 2.06 5.35
C VAL A 42 -3.29 0.71 6.06
N THR A 43 -4.40 0.33 6.67
CA THR A 43 -4.56 -1.01 7.21
C THR A 43 -5.57 -1.74 6.34
N PHE A 44 -5.25 -2.94 5.93
CA PHE A 44 -6.21 -3.75 5.17
C PHE A 44 -6.04 -5.21 5.54
N GLU A 45 -7.10 -5.94 5.38
CA GLU A 45 -7.13 -7.37 5.69
C GLU A 45 -7.47 -8.17 4.47
N THR A 46 -6.75 -9.27 4.30
CA THR A 46 -7.08 -10.30 3.33
C THR A 46 -7.49 -11.55 4.10
N GLN A 47 -7.72 -12.63 3.38
CA GLN A 47 -8.24 -13.84 3.99
C GLN A 47 -7.40 -14.36 5.16
N ASN A 48 -6.09 -14.21 5.08
CA ASN A 48 -5.19 -14.81 6.06
C ASN A 48 -4.34 -13.80 6.83
N THR A 49 -4.41 -12.51 6.50
CA THR A 49 -3.42 -11.57 7.02
C THR A 49 -4.01 -10.18 7.16
N VAL A 50 -3.67 -9.52 8.26
CA VAL A 50 -3.91 -8.08 8.42
C VAL A 50 -2.61 -7.37 8.08
N TYR A 51 -2.67 -6.45 7.15
CA TYR A 51 -1.52 -5.69 6.70
C TYR A 51 -1.59 -4.26 7.22
N HIS A 52 -0.47 -3.78 7.71
CA HIS A 52 -0.29 -2.37 8.01
C HIS A 52 0.70 -1.85 6.99
N LEU A 53 0.21 -1.12 6.00
CA LEU A 53 1.02 -0.60 4.93
C LEU A 53 1.43 0.82 5.24
N ARG A 54 2.74 1.05 5.25
CA ARG A 54 3.27 2.40 5.21
C ARG A 54 3.52 2.77 3.77
N VAL A 55 2.77 3.73 3.27
CA VAL A 55 2.90 4.16 1.89
C VAL A 55 4.13 5.03 1.77
N MET A 56 5.07 4.59 0.95
CA MET A 56 6.30 5.33 0.72
C MET A 56 6.00 6.45 -0.27
N ALA A 57 6.31 7.67 0.11
CA ALA A 57 6.10 8.79 -0.78
C ALA A 57 7.02 8.68 -1.98
N VAL A 58 6.47 8.82 -3.15
CA VAL A 58 7.27 8.94 -4.35
C VAL A 58 7.49 10.41 -4.56
N LEU A 59 8.69 10.86 -4.34
CA LEU A 59 9.03 12.26 -4.57
C LEU A 59 9.40 12.42 -6.02
N ARG A 60 8.71 13.27 -6.56
CA ARG A 60 9.05 13.60 -7.91
C ARG A 60 9.84 14.85 -7.90
N GLY A 61 10.00 14.71 -7.50
CA GLY A 61 10.44 15.63 -7.32
C GLY A 61 10.44 16.44 -7.13
N LYS A 62 9.80 16.05 -6.86
CA LYS A 62 9.75 16.73 -6.80
C LYS A 62 9.86 17.24 -6.54
N GLU A 63 9.79 17.10 -6.38
CA GLU A 63 9.86 17.58 -6.15
C GLU A 63 10.16 18.00 -5.94
N ALA A 64 10.12 18.01 -5.74
CA ALA A 64 10.51 18.48 -5.49
C ALA A 64 10.82 18.95 -5.62
N HIS A 65 10.90 19.07 -5.50
CA HIS A 65 11.24 19.69 -5.60
C HIS A 65 11.34 20.26 -5.70
N ARG A 66 11.28 20.46 -5.37
CA ARG A 66 11.47 21.19 -5.36
C ARG A 66 11.83 21.59 -5.43
N SER A 67 11.78 21.71 -5.11
CA SER A 67 12.29 22.19 -5.28
C SER A 67 12.40 22.42 -5.48
#